data_56527a788c8beaf92e18ef586ba0008c
#
_entry.id   56527a788c8beaf92e18ef586ba0008c
#
_cell.length_a   1.000
_cell.length_b   1.000
_cell.length_c   1.000
_cell.angle_alpha   90.00
_cell.angle_beta   90.00
_cell.angle_gamma   90.00
#
_symmetry.space_group_name_H-M   'P 1'
#
loop_
_entity.id
_entity.type
_entity.pdbx_description
1 polymer ?
#
loop_
_entity_poly.entity_id
_entity_poly.type
_entity_poly.pdbx_seq_one_letter_code
_entity_poly.pdbx_strand_id
1 'polypeptide(L)'
;LKSSSDAPPCSAPFAPGTRCERVRLDGGVLSLRLSEEYGALSGVWLTLTNACLCNTLLQLPDVEQIRIENESLYALQGGAVFSEDDFLFEDAAMLRPRQTLTLYVPDEERGGLAAVQTQISRRAEEPLAQAALGALFRQDAFPPGITCTGLRVQGGLCLAVLSERFLQCDSSEQTAELAVHSVAATLCALDGIDRVMLSVEGGEMTHVSLSGELSPERDWFAD
;
A
#
# COMPACT_ATOMS: atom_id res chain seq x y z
N LEU A 1 2.48 7.40 30.46
CA LEU A 1 1.90 6.53 29.43
C LEU A 1 3.07 5.91 28.65
N LYS A 2 3.46 4.68 29.01
CA LYS A 2 4.39 3.86 28.23
C LYS A 2 3.60 3.21 27.11
N SER A 3 3.73 3.67 25.89
CA SER A 3 3.36 2.88 24.70
C SER A 3 4.49 1.88 24.45
N SER A 4 4.27 0.62 24.75
CA SER A 4 5.10 -0.47 24.27
C SER A 4 4.77 -0.68 22.79
N SER A 5 5.57 -0.11 21.89
CA SER A 5 5.56 -0.55 20.49
C SER A 5 6.39 -1.83 20.41
N ASP A 6 5.79 -2.95 20.03
CA ASP A 6 6.47 -4.21 19.73
C ASP A 6 7.27 -4.18 18.39
N ALA A 7 7.53 -3.00 17.86
CA ALA A 7 8.44 -2.84 16.74
C ALA A 7 9.89 -3.05 17.22
N PRO A 8 10.73 -3.80 16.48
CA PRO A 8 12.13 -3.93 16.82
C PRO A 8 12.75 -2.52 16.89
N PRO A 9 13.67 -2.27 17.84
CA PRO A 9 14.26 -0.95 18.00
C PRO A 9 14.97 -0.58 16.69
N CYS A 10 14.43 0.43 15.98
CA CYS A 10 15.13 1.03 14.85
C CYS A 10 16.38 1.72 15.41
N SER A 11 17.54 1.15 15.14
CA SER A 11 18.81 1.83 15.41
C SER A 11 19.10 2.79 14.25
N ALA A 12 19.39 4.04 14.59
CA ALA A 12 19.84 4.99 13.60
C ALA A 12 21.15 4.49 12.94
N PRO A 13 21.30 4.58 11.61
CA PRO A 13 22.47 4.07 10.91
C PRO A 13 23.73 4.94 11.09
N PHE A 14 23.71 5.87 12.03
CA PHE A 14 24.80 6.80 12.30
C PHE A 14 25.83 6.19 13.24
N ALA A 15 27.10 6.52 13.02
CA ALA A 15 28.13 6.25 13.99
C ALA A 15 27.82 6.97 15.32
N PRO A 16 28.01 6.33 16.48
CA PRO A 16 27.79 6.97 17.77
C PRO A 16 28.59 8.29 17.87
N GLY A 17 27.92 9.35 18.32
CA GLY A 17 28.56 10.66 18.46
C GLY A 17 28.54 11.53 17.21
N THR A 18 28.08 11.04 16.06
CA THR A 18 27.92 11.85 14.83
C THR A 18 27.08 13.10 15.11
N ARG A 19 27.58 14.26 14.71
CA ARG A 19 26.92 15.55 14.84
C ARG A 19 26.94 16.30 13.52
N CYS A 20 25.92 17.11 13.29
CA CYS A 20 25.93 18.09 12.20
C CYS A 20 26.55 19.39 12.72
N GLU A 21 27.69 19.79 12.18
CA GLU A 21 28.45 20.96 12.59
C GLU A 21 27.98 22.23 11.88
N ARG A 22 27.52 22.09 10.62
CA ARG A 22 27.03 23.20 9.81
C ARG A 22 25.96 22.72 8.85
N VAL A 23 24.96 23.58 8.66
CA VAL A 23 23.90 23.41 7.65
C VAL A 23 23.81 24.70 6.84
N ARG A 24 23.73 24.60 5.52
CA ARG A 24 23.52 25.75 4.63
C ARG A 24 22.67 25.31 3.44
N LEU A 25 21.62 26.07 3.14
CA LEU A 25 20.83 25.92 1.93
C LEU A 25 21.18 27.07 0.95
N ASP A 26 21.55 26.73 -0.28
CA ASP A 26 21.90 27.67 -1.31
C ASP A 26 21.54 27.14 -2.69
N GLY A 27 20.65 27.83 -3.42
CA GLY A 27 20.25 27.46 -4.77
C GLY A 27 19.70 26.01 -4.89
N GLY A 28 18.88 25.54 -3.92
CA GLY A 28 18.33 24.18 -3.92
C GLY A 28 19.28 23.10 -3.37
N VAL A 29 20.54 23.44 -3.06
CA VAL A 29 21.53 22.52 -2.50
C VAL A 29 21.64 22.70 -0.99
N LEU A 30 21.25 21.69 -0.22
CA LEU A 30 21.43 21.64 1.23
C LEU A 30 22.78 21.02 1.59
N SER A 31 23.72 21.85 2.02
CA SER A 31 25.07 21.43 2.43
C SER A 31 25.10 21.12 3.93
N LEU A 32 25.54 19.90 4.28
CA LEU A 32 25.70 19.42 5.63
C LEU A 32 27.17 19.14 5.91
N ARG A 33 27.77 19.79 6.90
CA ARG A 33 29.08 19.40 7.41
C ARG A 33 28.91 18.50 8.63
N LEU A 34 29.37 17.24 8.49
CA LEU A 34 29.27 16.22 9.53
C LEU A 34 30.62 16.05 10.24
N SER A 35 30.54 15.77 11.53
CA SER A 35 31.71 15.60 12.41
C SER A 35 32.57 14.37 12.02
N GLU A 36 33.75 14.27 12.63
CA GLU A 36 34.75 13.24 12.32
C GLU A 36 34.20 11.82 12.48
N GLU A 37 33.31 11.59 13.45
CA GLU A 37 32.71 10.27 13.72
C GLU A 37 31.94 9.71 12.52
N TYR A 38 31.34 10.59 11.71
CA TYR A 38 30.73 10.16 10.45
C TYR A 38 31.75 9.57 9.48
N GLY A 39 33.00 10.09 9.50
CA GLY A 39 34.10 9.59 8.66
C GLY A 39 34.57 8.18 8.99
N ALA A 40 34.18 7.62 10.13
CA ALA A 40 34.44 6.24 10.49
C ALA A 40 33.52 5.22 9.79
N LEU A 41 32.43 5.70 9.15
CA LEU A 41 31.51 4.84 8.39
C LEU A 41 32.15 4.37 7.08
N SER A 42 31.89 3.12 6.71
CA SER A 42 32.37 2.56 5.45
C SER A 42 31.39 1.51 4.89
N GLY A 43 31.50 1.22 3.59
CA GLY A 43 30.71 0.19 2.92
C GLY A 43 29.19 0.42 3.08
N VAL A 44 28.46 -0.64 3.39
CA VAL A 44 27.00 -0.64 3.49
C VAL A 44 26.48 0.38 4.50
N TRP A 45 27.15 0.55 5.64
CA TRP A 45 26.74 1.50 6.67
C TRP A 45 26.82 2.95 6.20
N LEU A 46 27.86 3.30 5.46
CA LEU A 46 27.99 4.64 4.86
C LEU A 46 26.86 4.89 3.84
N THR A 47 26.59 3.89 2.98
CA THR A 47 25.52 3.98 1.99
C THR A 47 24.15 4.13 2.65
N LEU A 48 23.85 3.34 3.67
CA LEU A 48 22.58 3.43 4.42
C LEU A 48 22.42 4.77 5.12
N THR A 49 23.50 5.30 5.71
CA THR A 49 23.47 6.60 6.39
C THR A 49 23.19 7.72 5.40
N ASN A 50 23.89 7.73 4.25
CA ASN A 50 23.67 8.71 3.18
C ASN A 50 22.23 8.63 2.66
N ALA A 51 21.77 7.43 2.42
CA ALA A 51 20.43 7.15 1.97
C ALA A 51 19.36 7.67 2.95
N CYS A 52 19.50 7.42 4.23
CA CYS A 52 18.59 7.94 5.26
C CYS A 52 18.60 9.47 5.33
N LEU A 53 19.77 10.10 5.25
CA LEU A 53 19.90 11.56 5.22
C LEU A 53 19.20 12.15 4.01
N CYS A 54 19.48 11.63 2.82
CA CYS A 54 18.91 12.11 1.58
C CYS A 54 17.40 11.94 1.54
N ASN A 55 16.87 10.75 1.84
CA ASN A 55 15.43 10.52 1.90
C ASN A 55 14.68 11.41 2.89
N THR A 56 15.33 11.75 4.00
CA THR A 56 14.70 12.61 5.00
C THR A 56 14.73 14.07 4.58
N LEU A 57 15.87 14.55 4.05
CA LEU A 57 16.09 15.96 3.81
C LEU A 57 15.59 16.44 2.45
N LEU A 58 15.53 15.57 1.43
CA LEU A 58 14.91 15.89 0.14
C LEU A 58 13.38 16.06 0.23
N GLN A 59 12.75 15.69 1.37
CA GLN A 59 11.33 15.99 1.62
C GLN A 59 11.09 17.44 2.05
N LEU A 60 12.15 18.19 2.38
CA LEU A 60 12.02 19.58 2.77
C LEU A 60 11.73 20.45 1.53
N PRO A 61 10.88 21.48 1.67
CA PRO A 61 10.64 22.43 0.57
C PRO A 61 11.93 23.10 0.16
N ASP A 62 12.08 23.39 -1.11
CA ASP A 62 13.23 24.07 -1.72
C ASP A 62 14.57 23.32 -1.66
N VAL A 63 14.58 22.03 -1.30
CA VAL A 63 15.77 21.16 -1.32
C VAL A 63 15.70 20.21 -2.50
N GLU A 64 16.61 20.37 -3.46
CA GLU A 64 16.73 19.54 -4.66
C GLU A 64 17.91 18.57 -4.58
N GLN A 65 18.97 18.97 -3.86
CA GLN A 65 20.18 18.17 -3.70
C GLN A 65 20.74 18.28 -2.27
N ILE A 66 21.41 17.25 -1.82
CA ILE A 66 22.10 17.19 -0.54
C ILE A 66 23.59 17.09 -0.79
N ARG A 67 24.37 18.02 -0.21
CA ARG A 67 25.82 17.93 -0.18
C ARG A 67 26.29 17.53 1.21
N ILE A 68 27.01 16.42 1.31
CA ILE A 68 27.59 15.94 2.57
C ILE A 68 29.10 16.25 2.54
N GLU A 69 29.55 17.04 3.50
CA GLU A 69 30.94 17.42 3.70
C GLU A 69 31.48 16.70 4.95
N ASN A 70 32.60 16.02 4.77
CA ASN A 70 33.39 15.42 5.87
C ASN A 70 34.85 15.37 5.46
N GLU A 71 35.74 15.78 6.36
CA GLU A 71 37.17 15.92 6.05
C GLU A 71 37.86 14.58 5.77
N SER A 72 37.39 13.49 6.33
CA SER A 72 37.99 12.15 6.17
C SER A 72 37.52 11.47 4.89
N LEU A 73 36.22 11.56 4.55
CA LEU A 73 35.63 10.82 3.43
C LEU A 73 35.67 11.60 2.10
N TYR A 74 35.51 12.91 2.15
CA TYR A 74 35.27 13.73 0.95
C TYR A 74 36.24 14.92 0.81
N ALA A 75 37.38 14.85 1.50
CA ALA A 75 38.35 15.95 1.55
C ALA A 75 38.80 16.44 0.18
N LEU A 76 38.97 15.56 -0.80
CA LEU A 76 39.47 15.90 -2.14
C LEU A 76 38.38 16.39 -3.09
N GLN A 77 37.09 16.22 -2.77
CA GLN A 77 35.98 16.51 -3.66
C GLN A 77 35.10 17.67 -3.17
N GLY A 78 35.42 18.27 -2.03
CA GLY A 78 34.58 19.33 -1.45
C GLY A 78 33.21 18.88 -1.00
N GLY A 79 33.05 17.56 -0.75
CA GLY A 79 31.79 16.91 -0.36
C GLY A 79 31.26 15.96 -1.44
N ALA A 80 30.38 15.05 -1.05
CA ALA A 80 29.57 14.24 -1.97
C ALA A 80 28.21 14.89 -2.15
N VAL A 81 27.75 15.00 -3.39
CA VAL A 81 26.43 15.55 -3.74
C VAL A 81 25.52 14.40 -4.13
N PHE A 82 24.32 14.43 -3.60
CA PHE A 82 23.28 13.41 -3.81
C PHE A 82 21.96 14.08 -4.22
N SER A 83 21.27 13.49 -5.15
CA SER A 83 19.92 13.82 -5.59
C SER A 83 18.96 12.65 -5.32
N GLU A 84 17.70 12.81 -5.66
CA GLU A 84 16.69 11.73 -5.55
C GLU A 84 17.09 10.49 -6.37
N ASP A 85 17.77 10.68 -7.51
CA ASP A 85 18.16 9.60 -8.42
C ASP A 85 19.40 8.81 -7.97
N ASP A 86 20.22 9.33 -7.03
CA ASP A 86 21.46 8.68 -6.59
C ASP A 86 21.22 7.50 -5.65
N PHE A 87 20.10 7.48 -5.00
CA PHE A 87 19.65 6.34 -4.22
C PHE A 87 18.41 5.77 -4.89
N LEU A 88 18.61 4.75 -5.70
CA LEU A 88 17.54 3.86 -6.09
C LEU A 88 17.04 3.16 -4.83
N PHE A 89 16.27 3.88 -4.02
CA PHE A 89 15.29 3.20 -3.22
C PHE A 89 14.33 2.62 -4.24
N GLU A 90 14.45 1.33 -4.48
CA GLU A 90 13.32 0.61 -5.02
C GLU A 90 12.13 1.11 -4.23
N ASP A 91 11.25 1.82 -4.90
CA ASP A 91 10.06 2.41 -4.31
C ASP A 91 9.53 1.44 -3.26
N ALA A 92 9.16 1.90 -2.07
CA ALA A 92 8.60 1.01 -1.04
C ALA A 92 7.45 0.15 -1.61
N ALA A 93 6.91 0.51 -2.77
CA ALA A 93 6.08 -0.31 -3.64
C ALA A 93 6.79 -1.57 -4.17
N MET A 94 8.11 -1.57 -4.39
CA MET A 94 8.86 -2.78 -4.79
C MET A 94 9.18 -3.71 -3.61
N LEU A 95 9.23 -3.18 -2.40
CA LEU A 95 9.31 -3.99 -1.17
C LEU A 95 7.94 -4.54 -0.74
N ARG A 96 6.87 -4.18 -1.47
CA ARG A 96 5.56 -4.76 -1.22
C ARG A 96 5.55 -6.19 -1.75
N PRO A 97 5.26 -7.18 -0.92
CA PRO A 97 5.13 -8.55 -1.39
C PRO A 97 4.06 -8.57 -2.50
N ARG A 98 4.47 -9.01 -3.68
CA ARG A 98 3.53 -9.27 -4.77
C ARG A 98 2.86 -10.59 -4.49
N GLN A 99 1.55 -10.59 -4.48
CA GLN A 99 0.74 -11.77 -4.29
C GLN A 99 -0.22 -11.92 -5.47
N THR A 100 -0.27 -13.11 -6.04
CA THR A 100 -1.27 -13.43 -7.06
C THR A 100 -2.57 -13.80 -6.38
N LEU A 101 -3.65 -13.15 -6.74
CA LEU A 101 -5.00 -13.44 -6.26
C LEU A 101 -5.90 -13.79 -7.44
N THR A 102 -6.91 -14.59 -7.15
CA THR A 102 -8.03 -14.80 -8.05
C THR A 102 -9.14 -13.83 -7.70
N LEU A 103 -9.50 -12.98 -8.65
CA LEU A 103 -10.67 -12.12 -8.58
C LEU A 103 -11.79 -12.75 -9.39
N TYR A 104 -13.01 -12.65 -8.92
CA TYR A 104 -14.19 -13.11 -9.64
C TYR A 104 -14.94 -11.89 -10.16
N VAL A 105 -14.82 -11.64 -11.44
CA VAL A 105 -15.34 -10.42 -12.11
C VAL A 105 -16.68 -10.73 -12.81
N PRO A 106 -17.70 -9.86 -12.72
CA PRO A 106 -18.92 -10.00 -13.46
C PRO A 106 -18.69 -10.19 -14.96
N ASP A 107 -19.28 -11.23 -15.55
CA ASP A 107 -19.35 -11.50 -16.98
C ASP A 107 -20.83 -11.52 -17.41
N GLU A 108 -21.32 -10.35 -17.81
CA GLU A 108 -22.72 -10.18 -18.18
C GLU A 108 -23.10 -10.99 -19.44
N GLU A 109 -22.15 -11.22 -20.36
CA GLU A 109 -22.39 -11.97 -21.58
C GLU A 109 -22.66 -13.46 -21.28
N ARG A 110 -21.96 -13.99 -20.28
CA ARG A 110 -22.14 -15.38 -19.83
C ARG A 110 -23.11 -15.53 -18.66
N GLY A 111 -23.56 -14.41 -18.09
CA GLY A 111 -24.48 -14.40 -16.96
C GLY A 111 -23.91 -14.96 -15.66
N GLY A 112 -22.60 -14.86 -15.43
CA GLY A 112 -21.92 -15.41 -14.26
C GLY A 112 -20.65 -14.64 -13.91
N LEU A 113 -19.79 -15.27 -13.12
CA LEU A 113 -18.50 -14.69 -12.69
C LEU A 113 -17.35 -15.37 -13.45
N ALA A 114 -16.45 -14.58 -14.00
CA ALA A 114 -15.20 -15.03 -14.59
C ALA A 114 -14.04 -14.91 -13.60
N ALA A 115 -13.22 -15.97 -13.48
CA ALA A 115 -12.02 -15.95 -12.64
C ALA A 115 -10.87 -15.25 -13.37
N VAL A 116 -10.33 -14.18 -12.78
CA VAL A 116 -9.21 -13.41 -13.29
C VAL A 116 -8.05 -13.46 -12.31
N GLN A 117 -6.89 -13.95 -12.75
CA GLN A 117 -5.67 -13.93 -11.96
C GLN A 117 -5.03 -12.54 -12.04
N THR A 118 -4.80 -11.91 -10.91
CA THR A 118 -4.15 -10.60 -10.84
C THR A 118 -3.04 -10.57 -9.82
N GLN A 119 -1.99 -9.81 -10.13
CA GLN A 119 -0.94 -9.54 -9.15
C GLN A 119 -1.26 -8.25 -8.41
N ILE A 120 -1.37 -8.35 -7.10
CA ILE A 120 -1.52 -7.19 -6.24
C ILE A 120 -0.23 -6.93 -5.46
N SER A 121 0.00 -5.68 -5.18
CA SER A 121 1.04 -5.19 -4.29
C SER A 121 0.34 -4.44 -3.16
N ARG A 122 0.54 -4.87 -1.91
CA ARG A 122 -0.11 -4.25 -0.75
C ARG A 122 0.91 -3.76 0.26
N ARG A 123 0.55 -2.76 1.06
CA ARG A 123 1.33 -2.36 2.23
C ARG A 123 1.27 -3.48 3.28
N ALA A 124 2.33 -3.63 4.08
CA ALA A 124 2.38 -4.66 5.12
C ALA A 124 1.20 -4.56 6.12
N GLU A 125 0.73 -3.36 6.37
CA GLU A 125 -0.36 -3.04 7.30
C GLU A 125 -1.76 -3.15 6.66
N GLU A 126 -1.86 -3.25 5.33
CA GLU A 126 -3.13 -3.31 4.61
C GLU A 126 -3.66 -4.75 4.65
N PRO A 127 -4.90 -4.98 5.14
CA PRO A 127 -5.52 -6.31 5.09
C PRO A 127 -5.61 -6.83 3.66
N LEU A 128 -5.29 -8.12 3.45
CA LEU A 128 -5.33 -8.73 2.12
C LEU A 128 -6.71 -8.62 1.47
N ALA A 129 -7.77 -8.79 2.25
CA ALA A 129 -9.15 -8.64 1.78
C ALA A 129 -9.45 -7.21 1.28
N GLN A 130 -8.92 -6.19 1.94
CA GLN A 130 -9.07 -4.80 1.48
C GLN A 130 -8.34 -4.54 0.17
N ALA A 131 -7.11 -5.05 0.04
CA ALA A 131 -6.33 -4.96 -1.19
C ALA A 131 -6.99 -5.72 -2.36
N ALA A 132 -7.57 -6.90 -2.08
CA ALA A 132 -8.33 -7.70 -3.05
C ALA A 132 -9.56 -6.93 -3.58
N LEU A 133 -10.36 -6.33 -2.69
CA LEU A 133 -11.49 -5.49 -3.08
C LEU A 133 -11.04 -4.26 -3.87
N GLY A 134 -9.95 -3.62 -3.46
CA GLY A 134 -9.39 -2.51 -4.22
C GLY A 134 -8.92 -2.91 -5.62
N ALA A 135 -8.43 -4.15 -5.81
CA ALA A 135 -8.08 -4.67 -7.13
C ALA A 135 -9.33 -5.06 -7.95
N LEU A 136 -10.35 -5.60 -7.29
CA LEU A 136 -11.63 -5.95 -7.92
C LEU A 136 -12.33 -4.70 -8.47
N PHE A 137 -12.47 -3.64 -7.67
CA PHE A 137 -13.15 -2.41 -8.09
C PHE A 137 -12.38 -1.56 -9.12
N ARG A 138 -11.17 -1.96 -9.50
CA ARG A 138 -10.44 -1.40 -10.64
C ARG A 138 -10.71 -2.13 -11.95
N GLN A 139 -11.47 -3.22 -11.92
CA GLN A 139 -11.90 -3.90 -13.15
C GLN A 139 -12.98 -3.09 -13.86
N ASP A 140 -13.00 -3.12 -15.18
CA ASP A 140 -13.94 -2.33 -16.01
C ASP A 140 -15.41 -2.69 -15.78
N ALA A 141 -15.68 -3.85 -15.18
CA ALA A 141 -17.03 -4.30 -14.82
C ALA A 141 -17.66 -3.51 -13.66
N PHE A 142 -16.88 -2.65 -12.98
CA PHE A 142 -17.35 -1.85 -11.86
C PHE A 142 -17.30 -0.35 -12.14
N PRO A 143 -18.28 0.43 -11.66
CA PRO A 143 -18.20 1.88 -11.67
C PRO A 143 -16.94 2.39 -10.95
N PRO A 144 -16.31 3.45 -11.45
CA PRO A 144 -15.10 3.97 -10.85
C PRO A 144 -15.35 4.61 -9.48
N GLY A 145 -14.39 4.42 -8.55
CA GLY A 145 -14.40 5.09 -7.26
C GLY A 145 -15.19 4.36 -6.17
N ILE A 146 -15.56 3.10 -6.36
CA ILE A 146 -16.03 2.21 -5.30
C ILE A 146 -14.84 1.92 -4.37
N THR A 147 -15.08 1.97 -3.06
CA THR A 147 -14.09 1.69 -2.02
C THR A 147 -14.68 0.83 -0.91
N CYS A 148 -13.85 0.05 -0.24
CA CYS A 148 -14.20 -0.60 1.01
C CYS A 148 -13.86 0.34 2.16
N THR A 149 -14.87 0.82 2.88
CA THR A 149 -14.73 1.80 3.97
C THR A 149 -14.60 1.15 5.34
N GLY A 150 -15.03 -0.11 5.47
CA GLY A 150 -14.87 -0.90 6.67
C GLY A 150 -14.70 -2.39 6.35
N LEU A 151 -13.77 -3.06 7.06
CA LEU A 151 -13.54 -4.49 6.87
C LEU A 151 -13.13 -5.14 8.18
N ARG A 152 -13.79 -6.26 8.50
CA ARG A 152 -13.47 -7.06 9.67
C ARG A 152 -13.64 -8.54 9.36
N VAL A 153 -12.65 -9.36 9.70
CA VAL A 153 -12.70 -10.83 9.57
C VAL A 153 -12.66 -11.44 10.97
N GLN A 154 -13.62 -12.31 11.26
CA GLN A 154 -13.70 -13.03 12.54
C GLN A 154 -14.36 -14.40 12.36
N GLY A 155 -13.67 -15.48 12.71
CA GLY A 155 -14.22 -16.84 12.69
C GLY A 155 -14.72 -17.29 11.31
N GLY A 156 -13.98 -16.94 10.25
CA GLY A 156 -14.35 -17.29 8.87
C GLY A 156 -15.39 -16.34 8.24
N LEU A 157 -15.98 -15.41 9.01
CA LEU A 157 -16.91 -14.42 8.50
C LEU A 157 -16.20 -13.09 8.24
N CYS A 158 -16.33 -12.58 7.01
CA CYS A 158 -15.88 -11.26 6.62
C CYS A 158 -17.07 -10.28 6.61
N LEU A 159 -16.98 -9.22 7.39
CA LEU A 159 -17.91 -8.09 7.36
C LEU A 159 -17.27 -6.99 6.52
N ALA A 160 -17.88 -6.62 5.41
CA ALA A 160 -17.38 -5.57 4.54
C ALA A 160 -18.41 -4.46 4.36
N VAL A 161 -17.97 -3.22 4.54
CA VAL A 161 -18.76 -2.01 4.30
C VAL A 161 -18.23 -1.37 3.04
N LEU A 162 -19.10 -1.17 2.06
CA LEU A 162 -18.76 -0.57 0.77
C LEU A 162 -19.28 0.89 0.73
N SER A 163 -18.57 1.72 0.00
CA SER A 163 -19.01 3.11 -0.20
C SER A 163 -20.32 3.18 -0.97
N GLU A 164 -21.05 4.28 -0.80
CA GLU A 164 -22.33 4.59 -1.49
C GLU A 164 -22.25 4.38 -3.01
N ARG A 165 -21.06 4.55 -3.61
CA ARG A 165 -20.86 4.35 -5.04
C ARG A 165 -21.17 2.92 -5.52
N PHE A 166 -21.15 1.94 -4.64
CA PHE A 166 -21.53 0.57 -4.97
C PHE A 166 -23.02 0.46 -5.37
N LEU A 167 -23.88 1.38 -4.90
CA LEU A 167 -25.29 1.45 -5.33
C LEU A 167 -25.45 1.70 -6.84
N GLN A 168 -24.41 2.18 -7.53
CA GLN A 168 -24.45 2.32 -8.98
C GLN A 168 -24.45 0.97 -9.72
N CYS A 169 -24.10 -0.14 -9.04
CA CYS A 169 -24.23 -1.49 -9.58
C CYS A 169 -25.67 -2.01 -9.50
N ASP A 170 -26.59 -1.28 -8.85
CA ASP A 170 -27.99 -1.67 -8.65
C ASP A 170 -28.91 -1.19 -9.80
N SER A 171 -28.44 -1.33 -11.04
CA SER A 171 -29.16 -0.89 -12.25
C SER A 171 -30.21 -1.90 -12.74
N SER A 172 -30.00 -3.17 -12.45
CA SER A 172 -30.90 -4.30 -12.72
C SER A 172 -30.67 -5.41 -11.71
N GLU A 173 -31.58 -6.35 -11.58
CA GLU A 173 -31.45 -7.51 -10.71
C GLU A 173 -30.18 -8.30 -11.05
N GLN A 174 -29.96 -8.62 -12.33
CA GLN A 174 -28.78 -9.37 -12.77
C GLN A 174 -27.46 -8.63 -12.49
N THR A 175 -27.37 -7.34 -12.78
CA THR A 175 -26.16 -6.55 -12.53
C THR A 175 -25.88 -6.46 -11.04
N ALA A 176 -26.91 -6.25 -10.23
CA ALA A 176 -26.81 -6.18 -8.78
C ALA A 176 -26.35 -7.51 -8.17
N GLU A 177 -26.95 -8.63 -8.58
CA GLU A 177 -26.57 -9.96 -8.14
C GLU A 177 -25.12 -10.29 -8.49
N LEU A 178 -24.73 -10.07 -9.75
CA LEU A 178 -23.36 -10.33 -10.20
C LEU A 178 -22.34 -9.49 -9.44
N ALA A 179 -22.64 -8.23 -9.16
CA ALA A 179 -21.75 -7.36 -8.39
C ALA A 179 -21.58 -7.85 -6.93
N VAL A 180 -22.67 -8.24 -6.27
CA VAL A 180 -22.66 -8.77 -4.92
C VAL A 180 -21.93 -10.12 -4.84
N HIS A 181 -22.24 -11.04 -5.75
CA HIS A 181 -21.61 -12.35 -5.85
C HIS A 181 -20.10 -12.24 -6.15
N SER A 182 -19.70 -11.30 -7.00
CA SER A 182 -18.30 -10.99 -7.32
C SER A 182 -17.50 -10.60 -6.09
N VAL A 183 -18.04 -9.70 -5.26
CA VAL A 183 -17.41 -9.30 -3.99
C VAL A 183 -17.31 -10.49 -3.04
N ALA A 184 -18.38 -11.25 -2.86
CA ALA A 184 -18.42 -12.40 -1.96
C ALA A 184 -17.47 -13.52 -2.42
N ALA A 185 -17.49 -13.89 -3.70
CA ALA A 185 -16.62 -14.93 -4.26
C ALA A 185 -15.13 -14.54 -4.18
N THR A 186 -14.80 -13.27 -4.46
CA THR A 186 -13.41 -12.76 -4.37
C THR A 186 -12.91 -12.81 -2.92
N LEU A 187 -13.73 -12.42 -1.95
CA LEU A 187 -13.34 -12.47 -0.54
C LEU A 187 -13.22 -13.91 -0.03
N CYS A 188 -14.15 -14.79 -0.39
CA CYS A 188 -14.11 -16.21 0.00
C CYS A 188 -13.00 -17.01 -0.69
N ALA A 189 -12.38 -16.49 -1.74
CA ALA A 189 -11.18 -17.09 -2.33
C ALA A 189 -9.91 -16.83 -1.51
N LEU A 190 -9.99 -16.00 -0.47
CA LEU A 190 -8.88 -15.72 0.43
C LEU A 190 -8.89 -16.70 1.63
N ASP A 191 -7.72 -17.14 2.03
CA ASP A 191 -7.56 -18.05 3.16
C ASP A 191 -8.20 -17.46 4.43
N GLY A 192 -9.01 -18.27 5.11
CA GLY A 192 -9.66 -17.92 6.37
C GLY A 192 -10.95 -17.10 6.24
N ILE A 193 -11.51 -16.97 5.03
CA ILE A 193 -12.83 -16.37 4.80
C ILE A 193 -13.74 -17.39 4.12
N ASP A 194 -14.76 -17.85 4.84
CA ASP A 194 -15.73 -18.84 4.35
C ASP A 194 -17.06 -18.19 3.93
N ARG A 195 -17.38 -17.05 4.56
CA ARG A 195 -18.66 -16.34 4.42
C ARG A 195 -18.42 -14.83 4.43
N VAL A 196 -19.30 -14.11 3.77
CA VAL A 196 -19.23 -12.64 3.66
C VAL A 196 -20.60 -12.06 4.02
N MET A 197 -20.60 -10.98 4.78
CA MET A 197 -21.75 -10.12 5.00
C MET A 197 -21.40 -8.74 4.48
N LEU A 198 -22.23 -8.22 3.58
CA LEU A 198 -22.02 -6.94 2.93
C LEU A 198 -23.00 -5.89 3.47
N SER A 199 -22.53 -4.66 3.55
CA SER A 199 -23.36 -3.48 3.73
C SER A 199 -22.82 -2.34 2.88
N VAL A 200 -23.70 -1.41 2.51
CA VAL A 200 -23.37 -0.26 1.67
C VAL A 200 -23.72 1.02 2.43
N GLU A 201 -22.79 1.98 2.41
CA GLU A 201 -23.08 3.31 2.97
C GLU A 201 -24.13 4.04 2.13
N GLY A 202 -24.95 4.84 2.79
CA GLY A 202 -25.92 5.73 2.11
C GLY A 202 -27.25 5.09 1.73
N GLY A 203 -27.42 3.77 1.84
CA GLY A 203 -28.68 3.12 1.52
C GLY A 203 -28.63 1.61 1.36
N GLU A 204 -29.75 1.04 0.95
CA GLU A 204 -29.90 -0.37 0.63
C GLU A 204 -30.00 -0.56 -0.89
N MET A 205 -29.56 -1.69 -1.40
CA MET A 205 -29.81 -2.07 -2.80
C MET A 205 -31.27 -2.45 -2.98
N THR A 206 -31.86 -2.06 -4.11
CA THR A 206 -33.28 -2.28 -4.40
C THR A 206 -33.56 -3.62 -5.04
N HIS A 207 -32.61 -4.13 -5.81
CA HIS A 207 -32.74 -5.38 -6.54
C HIS A 207 -32.20 -6.61 -5.79
N VAL A 208 -31.30 -6.42 -4.83
CA VAL A 208 -30.69 -7.52 -4.05
C VAL A 208 -30.70 -7.19 -2.56
N SER A 209 -31.12 -8.17 -1.75
CA SER A 209 -31.06 -8.05 -0.28
C SER A 209 -29.66 -8.42 0.23
N LEU A 210 -29.04 -7.53 1.00
CA LEU A 210 -27.74 -7.76 1.65
C LEU A 210 -27.88 -8.27 3.10
N SER A 211 -29.08 -8.69 3.52
CA SER A 211 -29.40 -9.03 4.92
C SER A 211 -28.89 -10.40 5.40
N GLY A 212 -28.17 -11.15 4.55
CA GLY A 212 -27.72 -12.50 4.83
C GLY A 212 -26.21 -12.68 4.75
N GLU A 213 -25.72 -13.81 5.26
CA GLU A 213 -24.37 -14.28 4.97
C GLU A 213 -24.33 -14.88 3.56
N LEU A 214 -23.34 -14.46 2.79
CA LEU A 214 -23.09 -14.92 1.43
C LEU A 214 -21.94 -15.94 1.45
N SER A 215 -22.12 -17.05 0.78
CA SER A 215 -21.07 -18.02 0.49
C SER A 215 -21.12 -18.38 -0.99
N PRO A 216 -19.99 -18.63 -1.66
CA PRO A 216 -19.97 -18.91 -3.07
C PRO A 216 -20.79 -20.15 -3.41
N GLU A 217 -21.68 -20.01 -4.37
CA GLU A 217 -22.48 -21.11 -4.92
C GLU A 217 -22.00 -21.44 -6.34
N ARG A 218 -22.18 -22.70 -6.76
CA ARG A 218 -21.68 -23.14 -8.06
C ARG A 218 -22.29 -22.38 -9.22
N ASP A 219 -23.53 -21.97 -9.06
CA ASP A 219 -24.32 -21.28 -10.10
C ASP A 219 -23.86 -19.83 -10.31
N TRP A 220 -22.97 -19.31 -9.44
CA TRP A 220 -22.41 -17.96 -9.62
C TRP A 220 -21.32 -17.88 -10.70
N PHE A 221 -20.74 -19.02 -11.06
CA PHE A 221 -19.59 -19.05 -11.95
C PHE A 221 -20.02 -19.35 -13.39
N ALA A 222 -19.46 -18.60 -14.32
CA ALA A 222 -19.66 -18.84 -15.75
C ALA A 222 -18.96 -20.16 -16.15
N ASP A 223 -19.67 -21.00 -16.92
CA ASP A 223 -19.13 -22.23 -17.50
C ASP A 223 -18.08 -21.96 -18.61
#